data_a3454839ef2cdd28a44fb41485c0f973
#
_entry.id   a3454839ef2cdd28a44fb41485c0f973
#
_cell.length_a   1.000
_cell.length_b   1.000
_cell.length_c   1.000
_cell.angle_alpha   90.00
_cell.angle_beta   90.00
_cell.angle_gamma   90.00
#
_symmetry.space_group_name_H-M   'P 1'
#
loop_
_entity.id
_entity.type
_entity.pdbx_description
1 polymer ?
#
loop_
_entity_poly.entity_id
_entity_poly.type
_entity_poly.pdbx_seq_one_letter_code
_entity_poly.pdbx_strand_id
1 'polypeptide(L)' 'MPYVTVKMLEGRTEEQKKALVEKVTDAVSETTGAPIDKIVVFIEEMTKNHYAVAGKRLSDE' A
#
# COMPACT_ATOMS: atom_id res chain seq x y z
N MET A 1 -1.13 14.44 11.33
CA MET A 1 -1.89 13.84 10.24
C MET A 1 -1.08 12.70 9.63
N PRO A 2 -1.42 11.37 9.93
CA PRO A 2 -0.60 10.27 9.40
C PRO A 2 -0.83 10.02 7.91
N TYR A 3 0.27 9.75 7.20
CA TYR A 3 0.26 9.35 5.81
C TYR A 3 0.94 7.98 5.70
N VAL A 4 0.26 7.04 5.05
CA VAL A 4 0.79 5.68 4.86
C VAL A 4 0.85 5.40 3.37
N THR A 5 1.96 4.87 2.92
CA THR A 5 2.09 4.44 1.53
C THR A 5 2.33 2.94 1.48
N VAL A 6 1.50 2.24 0.73
CA VAL A 6 1.67 0.81 0.51
C VAL A 6 2.16 0.63 -0.92
N LYS A 7 3.37 0.13 -1.06
CA LYS A 7 3.93 -0.18 -2.38
C LYS A 7 3.70 -1.64 -2.67
N MET A 8 3.16 -1.94 -3.83
CA MET A 8 2.83 -3.31 -4.18
C MET A 8 2.86 -3.53 -5.68
N LEU A 9 3.09 -4.77 -6.07
CA LEU A 9 2.98 -5.13 -7.47
C LEU A 9 1.51 -5.16 -7.88
N GLU A 10 1.27 -4.86 -9.15
CA GLU A 10 -0.07 -4.93 -9.72
C GLU A 10 -0.61 -6.36 -9.68
N GLY A 11 -1.89 -6.52 -9.76
CA GLY A 11 -2.55 -7.81 -9.82
C GLY A 11 -3.59 -8.07 -8.74
N ARG A 12 -3.70 -7.17 -7.77
CA ARG A 12 -4.74 -7.31 -6.74
C ARG A 12 -6.05 -6.71 -7.25
N THR A 13 -7.15 -7.28 -6.78
CA THR A 13 -8.48 -6.79 -7.18
C THR A 13 -8.80 -5.47 -6.50
N GLU A 14 -9.78 -4.75 -7.03
CA GLU A 14 -10.24 -3.51 -6.41
C GLU A 14 -10.83 -3.77 -5.03
N GLU A 15 -11.50 -4.91 -4.85
CA GLU A 15 -12.02 -5.30 -3.54
C GLU A 15 -10.92 -5.52 -2.52
N GLN A 16 -9.82 -6.16 -2.94
CA GLN A 16 -8.67 -6.37 -2.06
C GLN A 16 -8.04 -5.07 -1.66
N LYS A 17 -7.87 -4.15 -2.60
CA LYS A 17 -7.28 -2.85 -2.32
C LYS A 17 -8.17 -2.01 -1.41
N LYS A 18 -9.49 -2.08 -1.60
CA LYS A 18 -10.43 -1.39 -0.72
C LYS A 18 -10.33 -1.92 0.71
N ALA A 19 -10.30 -3.23 0.87
CA ALA A 19 -10.17 -3.84 2.20
C ALA A 19 -8.82 -3.46 2.84
N LEU A 20 -7.76 -3.41 2.04
CA LEU A 20 -6.45 -3.05 2.53
C LEU A 20 -6.44 -1.64 3.13
N VAL A 21 -6.98 -0.65 2.42
CA VAL A 21 -6.96 0.72 2.93
C VAL A 21 -7.84 0.88 4.16
N GLU A 22 -8.94 0.14 4.24
CA GLU A 22 -9.78 0.18 5.42
C GLU A 22 -9.05 -0.37 6.65
N LYS A 23 -8.40 -1.52 6.49
CA LYS A 23 -7.68 -2.16 7.61
C LYS A 23 -6.44 -1.38 8.02
N VAL A 24 -5.71 -0.82 7.08
CA VAL A 24 -4.55 0.02 7.38
C VAL A 24 -5.00 1.26 8.16
N THR A 25 -6.08 1.89 7.74
CA THR A 25 -6.63 3.05 8.42
C THR A 25 -7.01 2.70 9.85
N ASP A 26 -7.70 1.59 10.05
CA ASP A 26 -8.09 1.15 11.39
C ASP A 26 -6.88 0.87 12.26
N ALA A 27 -5.87 0.19 11.73
CA ALA A 27 -4.66 -0.13 12.49
C ALA A 27 -3.93 1.13 12.93
N VAL A 28 -3.81 2.12 12.04
CA VAL A 28 -3.15 3.38 12.38
C VAL A 28 -3.94 4.12 13.45
N SER A 29 -5.26 4.17 13.31
CA SER A 29 -6.09 4.84 14.32
C SER A 29 -5.98 4.18 15.69
N GLU A 30 -6.02 2.85 15.73
CA GLU A 30 -5.94 2.10 16.98
C GLU A 30 -4.60 2.28 17.69
N THR A 31 -3.52 2.35 16.94
CA THR A 31 -2.18 2.37 17.52
C THR A 31 -1.65 3.77 17.80
N THR A 32 -2.06 4.76 17.03
CA THR A 32 -1.55 6.13 17.19
C THR A 32 -2.54 7.06 17.88
N GLY A 33 -3.81 6.67 17.91
CA GLY A 33 -4.86 7.54 18.44
C GLY A 33 -5.34 8.60 17.45
N ALA A 34 -4.84 8.59 16.21
CA ALA A 34 -5.26 9.55 15.21
C ALA A 34 -6.72 9.30 14.81
N PRO A 35 -7.52 10.35 14.66
CA PRO A 35 -8.89 10.18 14.19
C PRO A 35 -8.91 9.65 12.73
N ILE A 36 -9.84 8.78 12.44
CA ILE A 36 -9.93 8.11 11.13
C ILE A 36 -9.97 9.11 9.97
N ASP A 37 -10.69 10.21 10.13
CA ASP A 37 -10.83 11.19 9.06
C ASP A 37 -9.56 11.99 8.78
N LYS A 38 -8.51 11.80 9.57
CA LYS A 38 -7.21 12.44 9.35
C LYS A 38 -6.14 11.51 8.79
N ILE A 39 -6.48 10.24 8.60
CA ILE A 39 -5.52 9.24 8.12
C ILE A 39 -5.63 9.13 6.61
N VAL A 40 -4.48 9.24 5.94
CA VAL A 40 -4.41 9.16 4.47
C VAL A 40 -3.58 7.93 4.10
N VAL A 41 -4.11 7.11 3.21
CA VAL A 41 -3.42 5.92 2.72
C VAL A 41 -3.28 6.00 1.21
N PHE A 42 -2.05 5.84 0.73
CA PHE A 42 -1.75 5.78 -0.70
C PHE A 42 -1.42 4.36 -1.08
N ILE A 43 -1.92 3.94 -2.24
CA ILE A 43 -1.48 2.68 -2.84
C ILE A 43 -0.65 3.04 -4.05
N GLU A 44 0.59 2.55 -4.06
CA GLU A 44 1.50 2.73 -5.17
C GLU A 44 1.69 1.39 -5.85
N GLU A 45 0.97 1.17 -6.94
CA GLU A 45 1.11 -0.07 -7.70
C GLU A 45 2.25 0.05 -8.72
N MET A 46 2.95 -1.05 -8.93
CA MET A 46 4.04 -1.07 -9.88
C MET A 46 3.96 -2.30 -10.76
N THR A 47 4.47 -2.17 -11.97
CA THR A 47 4.64 -3.28 -12.88
C THR A 47 5.95 -4.00 -12.54
N LYS A 48 6.09 -5.23 -13.04
CA LYS A 48 7.27 -6.04 -12.73
C LYS A 48 8.59 -5.42 -13.19
N ASN A 49 8.54 -4.58 -14.22
CA ASN A 49 9.74 -3.90 -14.72
C ASN A 49 10.17 -2.72 -13.86
N HIS A 50 9.37 -2.36 -12.86
CA HIS A 50 9.70 -1.27 -11.94
C HIS A 50 10.15 -1.76 -10.56
N TYR A 51 10.31 -3.08 -10.41
CA TYR A 51 10.74 -3.68 -9.15
C TYR A 51 11.98 -4.51 -9.38
N ALA A 52 13.07 -4.14 -8.71
CA ALA A 52 14.35 -4.81 -8.88
C ALA A 52 14.99 -5.10 -7.54
N VAL A 53 15.61 -6.26 -7.44
CA VAL A 53 16.42 -6.66 -6.29
C VAL A 53 17.80 -7.06 -6.82
N ALA A 54 18.84 -6.51 -6.22
CA ALA A 54 20.23 -6.79 -6.61
C ALA A 54 20.50 -6.56 -8.09
N GLY A 55 19.84 -5.55 -8.66
CA GLY A 55 20.05 -5.18 -10.06
C GLY A 55 19.23 -5.99 -11.06
N LYS A 56 18.40 -6.91 -10.61
CA LYS A 56 17.54 -7.68 -11.50
C LYS A 56 16.09 -7.34 -11.26
N ARG A 57 15.40 -6.97 -12.33
CA ARG A 57 13.98 -6.67 -12.25
C ARG A 57 13.20 -7.98 -12.27
N LEU A 58 12.03 -7.96 -11.65
CA LEU A 58 11.16 -9.14 -11.66
C LEU A 58 10.77 -9.55 -13.08
N SER A 59 10.66 -8.58 -13.99
CA SER A 59 10.34 -8.84 -15.39
C SER A 59 11.48 -9.52 -16.17
N ASP A 60 12.67 -9.55 -15.60
CA ASP A 60 13.85 -10.15 -16.25
C ASP A 60 14.04 -11.63 -15.89
N GLU A 61 13.15 -12.18 -15.09
CA GLU A 61 13.20 -13.57 -14.64
C GLU A 61 12.27 -14.47 -15.43
#